data_e39ac86bc65408ecda39bed7fd1747e3
#
_entry.id   e39ac86bc65408ecda39bed7fd1747e3
#
_cell.length_a   1.000
_cell.length_b   1.000
_cell.length_c   1.000
_cell.angle_alpha   90.00
_cell.angle_beta   90.00
_cell.angle_gamma   90.00
#
_symmetry.space_group_name_H-M   'P 1'
#
loop_
_entity.id
_entity.type
_entity.pdbx_description
1 polymer ?
#
loop_
_entity_poly.entity_id
_entity_poly.type
_entity_poly.pdbx_seq_one_letter_code
_entity_poly.pdbx_strand_id
1 'polypeptide(L)'
;MIFAGMVAPEEVPDWYRLGDLFVSASSSETQGLTYIEALAAGVPALCRADPCLEGVIQDGENGWQYRSTEEFRQRLEAFLAHPETHETLRRQAAESAEQFSAQRFAQRVEKIYQMQLARRPACHIQGVIA
;
A
#
# COMPACT_ATOMS: atom_id res chain seq x y z
N MET A 1 -14.43 22.38 0.02
CA MET A 1 -13.06 21.84 0.02
C MET A 1 -12.34 22.44 1.21
N ILE A 2 -11.65 21.64 2.01
CA ILE A 2 -10.87 22.06 3.16
C ILE A 2 -9.40 21.73 2.89
N PHE A 3 -8.52 22.70 3.10
CA PHE A 3 -7.07 22.50 2.99
C PHE A 3 -6.51 22.39 4.40
N ALA A 4 -6.05 21.17 4.77
CA ALA A 4 -5.50 20.92 6.10
C ALA A 4 -4.12 21.57 6.32
N GLY A 5 -3.42 21.89 5.24
CA GLY A 5 -2.05 22.37 5.30
C GLY A 5 -1.06 21.26 5.63
N MET A 6 0.07 21.64 6.22
CA MET A 6 1.12 20.72 6.63
C MET A 6 0.81 20.20 8.04
N VAL A 7 0.84 18.88 8.22
CA VAL A 7 0.60 18.20 9.50
C VAL A 7 1.86 17.49 9.98
N ALA A 8 1.96 17.24 11.28
CA ALA A 8 3.08 16.49 11.83
C ALA A 8 3.02 15.02 11.37
N PRO A 9 4.16 14.35 11.10
CA PRO A 9 4.17 12.95 10.64
C PRO A 9 3.41 12.01 11.55
N GLU A 10 3.41 12.24 12.83
CA GLU A 10 2.74 11.44 13.85
C GLU A 10 1.21 11.53 13.76
N GLU A 11 0.69 12.63 13.21
CA GLU A 11 -0.75 12.88 13.04
C GLU A 11 -1.30 12.32 11.72
N VAL A 12 -0.43 12.01 10.75
CA VAL A 12 -0.82 11.57 9.39
C VAL A 12 -1.79 10.38 9.43
N PRO A 13 -1.60 9.34 10.25
CA PRO A 13 -2.54 8.22 10.32
C PRO A 13 -3.96 8.63 10.75
N ASP A 14 -4.08 9.61 11.63
CA ASP A 14 -5.37 10.11 12.09
C ASP A 14 -6.06 10.93 11.00
N TRP A 15 -5.29 11.69 10.23
CA TRP A 15 -5.81 12.41 9.06
C TRP A 15 -6.35 11.47 7.99
N TYR A 16 -5.68 10.34 7.72
CA TYR A 16 -6.24 9.34 6.82
C TYR A 16 -7.58 8.80 7.32
N ARG A 17 -7.69 8.49 8.62
CA ARG A 17 -8.92 7.94 9.24
C ARG A 17 -10.13 8.85 9.16
N LEU A 18 -9.95 10.16 8.96
CA LEU A 18 -11.05 11.10 8.75
C LEU A 18 -11.74 10.92 7.39
N GLY A 19 -11.08 10.31 6.43
CA GLY A 19 -11.60 10.06 5.10
C GLY A 19 -12.31 8.72 4.96
N ASP A 20 -13.30 8.67 4.08
CA ASP A 20 -13.96 7.42 3.68
C ASP A 20 -13.29 6.79 2.46
N LEU A 21 -12.62 7.60 1.65
CA LEU A 21 -11.94 7.20 0.43
C LEU A 21 -10.69 8.07 0.23
N PHE A 22 -9.53 7.44 0.02
CA PHE A 22 -8.32 8.13 -0.41
C PHE A 22 -8.30 8.27 -1.92
N VAL A 23 -8.21 9.51 -2.42
CA VAL A 23 -8.24 9.79 -3.86
C VAL A 23 -6.93 10.39 -4.31
N SER A 24 -6.33 9.82 -5.36
CA SER A 24 -5.11 10.35 -5.98
C SER A 24 -5.20 10.37 -7.50
N ALA A 25 -4.77 11.49 -8.09
CA ALA A 25 -4.62 11.66 -9.53
C ALA A 25 -3.15 11.59 -9.98
N SER A 26 -2.24 11.20 -9.10
CA SER A 26 -0.83 11.03 -9.43
C SER A 26 -0.65 10.06 -10.60
N SER A 27 0.20 10.43 -11.54
CA SER A 27 0.51 9.64 -12.74
C SER A 27 1.94 9.09 -12.74
N SER A 28 2.65 9.27 -11.64
CA SER A 28 4.04 8.80 -11.49
C SER A 28 4.31 8.56 -10.02
N GLU A 29 4.28 7.28 -9.65
CA GLU A 29 4.60 6.84 -8.31
C GLU A 29 5.92 6.06 -8.32
N THR A 30 6.64 6.13 -7.22
CA THR A 30 7.87 5.36 -7.04
C THR A 30 7.67 4.10 -6.21
N GLN A 31 6.92 4.20 -5.12
CA GLN A 31 6.65 3.09 -4.20
C GLN A 31 5.21 3.03 -3.70
N GLY A 32 4.41 4.04 -3.99
CA GLY A 32 3.01 4.10 -3.56
C GLY A 32 2.82 4.10 -2.03
N LEU A 33 3.76 4.67 -1.26
CA LEU A 33 3.69 4.64 0.21
C LEU A 33 2.42 5.30 0.75
N THR A 34 1.98 6.41 0.16
CA THR A 34 0.76 7.11 0.58
C THR A 34 -0.50 6.24 0.45
N TYR A 35 -0.53 5.36 -0.55
CA TYR A 35 -1.62 4.39 -0.72
C TYR A 35 -1.56 3.32 0.38
N ILE A 36 -0.36 2.79 0.67
CA ILE A 36 -0.16 1.80 1.74
C ILE A 36 -0.53 2.40 3.10
N GLU A 37 -0.19 3.66 3.36
CA GLU A 37 -0.57 4.39 4.56
C GLU A 37 -2.09 4.56 4.68
N ALA A 38 -2.76 4.95 3.60
CA ALA A 38 -4.21 5.05 3.56
C ALA A 38 -4.88 3.70 3.83
N LEU A 39 -4.42 2.62 3.16
CA LEU A 39 -4.90 1.26 3.38
C LEU A 39 -4.69 0.81 4.83
N ALA A 40 -3.51 1.08 5.40
CA ALA A 40 -3.20 0.74 6.80
C ALA A 40 -4.08 1.49 7.80
N ALA A 41 -4.54 2.69 7.44
CA ALA A 41 -5.52 3.45 8.22
C ALA A 41 -6.97 2.93 8.02
N GLY A 42 -7.18 1.90 7.20
CA GLY A 42 -8.49 1.36 6.85
C GLY A 42 -9.24 2.23 5.85
N VAL A 43 -8.55 2.96 4.98
CA VAL A 43 -9.17 3.83 3.98
C VAL A 43 -8.91 3.26 2.59
N PRO A 44 -9.94 2.78 1.87
CA PRO A 44 -9.79 2.28 0.52
C PRO A 44 -9.35 3.40 -0.43
N ALA A 45 -8.67 3.04 -1.52
CA ALA A 45 -8.10 4.02 -2.45
C ALA A 45 -8.79 4.02 -3.81
N LEU A 46 -8.98 5.22 -4.38
CA LEU A 46 -9.36 5.43 -5.78
C LEU A 46 -8.23 6.21 -6.47
N CYS A 47 -7.46 5.57 -7.31
CA CYS A 47 -6.24 6.12 -7.85
C CYS A 47 -6.11 5.93 -9.36
N ARG A 48 -5.28 6.77 -9.97
CA ARG A 48 -4.90 6.57 -11.37
C ARG A 48 -4.08 5.29 -11.51
N ALA A 49 -4.36 4.51 -12.56
CA ALA A 49 -3.63 3.27 -12.83
C ALA A 49 -2.15 3.55 -13.08
N ASP A 50 -1.30 2.87 -12.31
CA ASP A 50 0.15 2.94 -12.38
C ASP A 50 0.74 1.55 -12.14
N PRO A 51 1.77 1.12 -12.90
CA PRO A 51 2.40 -0.19 -12.71
C PRO A 51 2.95 -0.43 -11.30
N CYS A 52 3.37 0.62 -10.57
CA CYS A 52 3.89 0.47 -9.21
C CYS A 52 2.80 0.10 -8.18
N LEU A 53 1.53 0.28 -8.55
CA LEU A 53 0.39 -0.07 -7.71
C LEU A 53 -0.14 -1.48 -7.97
N GLU A 54 0.48 -2.22 -8.90
CA GLU A 54 0.16 -3.62 -9.13
C GLU A 54 0.46 -4.45 -7.87
N GLY A 55 -0.55 -5.18 -7.39
CA GLY A 55 -0.46 -5.91 -6.13
C GLY A 55 -0.62 -5.06 -4.85
N VAL A 56 -0.69 -3.72 -4.98
CA VAL A 56 -1.02 -2.81 -3.87
C VAL A 56 -2.52 -2.53 -3.85
N ILE A 57 -3.06 -2.04 -4.97
CA ILE A 57 -4.48 -1.73 -5.10
C ILE A 57 -5.17 -2.82 -5.92
N GLN A 58 -6.13 -3.48 -5.31
CA GLN A 58 -6.92 -4.58 -5.87
C GLN A 58 -8.36 -4.12 -6.04
N ASP A 59 -8.82 -4.06 -7.31
CA ASP A 59 -10.14 -3.54 -7.69
C ASP A 59 -11.27 -4.27 -6.95
N GLY A 60 -12.08 -3.50 -6.21
CA GLY A 60 -13.23 -3.99 -5.47
C GLY A 60 -12.91 -4.65 -4.12
N GLU A 61 -11.65 -4.81 -3.75
CA GLU A 61 -11.21 -5.35 -2.46
C GLU A 61 -10.74 -4.25 -1.50
N ASN A 62 -9.74 -3.47 -1.90
CA ASN A 62 -9.17 -2.41 -1.08
C ASN A 62 -9.16 -1.04 -1.78
N GLY A 63 -9.74 -0.96 -2.96
CA GLY A 63 -9.83 0.26 -3.73
C GLY A 63 -10.11 0.00 -5.21
N TRP A 64 -9.80 0.98 -6.04
CA TRP A 64 -9.95 0.89 -7.50
C TRP A 64 -8.88 1.71 -8.20
N GLN A 65 -8.48 1.24 -9.38
CA GLN A 65 -7.65 1.98 -10.29
C GLN A 65 -8.48 2.48 -11.48
N TYR A 66 -8.25 3.72 -11.95
CA TYR A 66 -8.92 4.30 -13.11
C TYR A 66 -7.91 4.76 -14.16
N ARG A 67 -8.31 4.72 -15.44
CA ARG A 67 -7.50 5.16 -16.59
C ARG A 67 -8.04 6.41 -17.26
N SER A 68 -9.31 6.75 -17.02
CA SER A 68 -9.98 7.90 -17.61
C SER A 68 -10.81 8.64 -16.56
N THR A 69 -11.14 9.92 -16.85
CA THR A 69 -12.03 10.71 -16.00
C THR A 69 -13.42 10.06 -15.89
N GLU A 70 -13.86 9.39 -16.93
CA GLU A 70 -15.16 8.70 -16.93
C GLU A 70 -15.14 7.49 -15.98
N GLU A 71 -14.10 6.67 -16.02
CA GLU A 71 -13.92 5.57 -15.03
C GLU A 71 -13.83 6.11 -13.61
N PHE A 72 -13.08 7.20 -13.39
CA PHE A 72 -13.01 7.83 -12.06
C PHE A 72 -14.40 8.23 -11.56
N ARG A 73 -15.19 8.90 -12.39
CA ARG A 73 -16.53 9.33 -12.04
C ARG A 73 -17.44 8.14 -11.70
N GLN A 74 -17.42 7.10 -12.53
CA GLN A 74 -18.23 5.90 -12.34
C GLN A 74 -17.85 5.17 -11.03
N ARG A 75 -16.57 5.03 -10.74
CA ARG A 75 -16.09 4.39 -9.50
C ARG A 75 -16.48 5.19 -8.26
N LEU A 76 -16.31 6.52 -8.31
CA LEU A 76 -16.70 7.41 -7.22
C LEU A 76 -18.21 7.38 -6.98
N GLU A 77 -19.01 7.48 -8.03
CA GLU A 77 -20.47 7.41 -7.93
C GLU A 77 -20.93 6.07 -7.36
N ALA A 78 -20.34 4.95 -7.80
CA ALA A 78 -20.64 3.64 -7.28
C ALA A 78 -20.29 3.52 -5.78
N PHE A 79 -19.12 4.02 -5.36
CA PHE A 79 -18.74 4.06 -3.95
C PHE A 79 -19.75 4.84 -3.11
N LEU A 80 -20.14 6.03 -3.56
CA LEU A 80 -21.09 6.89 -2.85
C LEU A 80 -22.52 6.31 -2.82
N ALA A 81 -22.90 5.53 -3.82
CA ALA A 81 -24.24 4.89 -3.90
C ALA A 81 -24.38 3.67 -2.98
N HIS A 82 -23.28 3.08 -2.50
CA HIS A 82 -23.26 1.83 -1.74
C HIS A 82 -22.59 1.96 -0.37
N PRO A 83 -23.08 2.83 0.53
CA PRO A 83 -22.46 3.03 1.86
C PRO A 83 -22.42 1.76 2.70
N GLU A 84 -23.32 0.79 2.45
CA GLU A 84 -23.37 -0.50 3.13
C GLU A 84 -22.11 -1.35 2.90
N THR A 85 -21.32 -1.07 1.85
CA THR A 85 -20.09 -1.78 1.54
C THR A 85 -18.85 -1.17 2.20
N HIS A 86 -18.93 0.07 2.70
CA HIS A 86 -17.79 0.83 3.17
C HIS A 86 -17.05 0.13 4.31
N GLU A 87 -17.77 -0.42 5.28
CA GLU A 87 -17.16 -1.10 6.43
C GLU A 87 -16.37 -2.34 5.99
N THR A 88 -16.89 -3.08 5.02
CA THR A 88 -16.18 -4.23 4.46
C THR A 88 -14.92 -3.81 3.72
N LEU A 89 -15.01 -2.75 2.90
CA LEU A 89 -13.86 -2.19 2.18
C LEU A 89 -12.78 -1.65 3.14
N ARG A 90 -13.18 -0.97 4.21
CA ARG A 90 -12.28 -0.46 5.25
C ARG A 90 -11.49 -1.59 5.91
N ARG A 91 -12.16 -2.67 6.28
CA ARG A 91 -11.53 -3.84 6.86
C ARG A 91 -10.57 -4.51 5.88
N GLN A 92 -11.00 -4.74 4.64
CA GLN A 92 -10.17 -5.34 3.59
C GLN A 92 -8.96 -4.47 3.25
N ALA A 93 -9.11 -3.13 3.23
CA ALA A 93 -8.02 -2.21 3.08
C ALA A 93 -6.96 -2.40 4.17
N ALA A 94 -7.36 -2.39 5.44
CA ALA A 94 -6.44 -2.58 6.56
C ALA A 94 -5.75 -3.95 6.51
N GLU A 95 -6.49 -5.02 6.25
CA GLU A 95 -5.96 -6.38 6.13
C GLU A 95 -4.93 -6.48 4.99
N SER A 96 -5.22 -5.86 3.84
CA SER A 96 -4.32 -5.87 2.68
C SER A 96 -3.01 -5.15 2.93
N ALA A 97 -3.01 -4.11 3.78
CA ALA A 97 -1.82 -3.33 4.12
C ALA A 97 -0.82 -4.12 4.98
N GLU A 98 -1.26 -5.13 5.73
CA GLU A 98 -0.39 -5.91 6.62
C GLU A 98 0.80 -6.57 5.91
N GLN A 99 0.63 -6.95 4.65
CA GLN A 99 1.71 -7.53 3.86
C GLN A 99 2.90 -6.57 3.65
N PHE A 100 2.66 -5.26 3.77
CA PHE A 100 3.66 -4.19 3.61
C PHE A 100 4.26 -3.73 4.94
N SER A 101 3.86 -4.33 6.07
CA SER A 101 4.37 -3.98 7.38
C SER A 101 5.89 -4.18 7.47
N ALA A 102 6.56 -3.38 8.31
CA ALA A 102 7.99 -3.49 8.57
C ALA A 102 8.38 -4.91 9.04
N GLN A 103 7.51 -5.55 9.82
CA GLN A 103 7.72 -6.92 10.30
C GLN A 103 7.72 -7.93 9.15
N ARG A 104 6.75 -7.84 8.23
CA ARG A 104 6.70 -8.71 7.05
C ARG A 104 7.88 -8.47 6.11
N PHE A 105 8.29 -7.22 5.96
CA PHE A 105 9.47 -6.87 5.19
C PHE A 105 10.72 -7.51 5.80
N ALA A 106 10.95 -7.33 7.11
CA ALA A 106 12.09 -7.92 7.82
C ALA A 106 12.14 -9.45 7.68
N GLN A 107 11.01 -10.12 7.85
CA GLN A 107 10.91 -11.59 7.67
C GLN A 107 11.30 -12.04 6.25
N ARG A 108 10.86 -11.28 5.21
CA ARG A 108 11.24 -11.60 3.82
C ARG A 108 12.73 -11.42 3.57
N VAL A 109 13.29 -10.34 4.08
CA VAL A 109 14.72 -10.05 3.96
C VAL A 109 15.55 -11.13 4.68
N GLU A 110 15.19 -11.47 5.91
CA GLU A 110 15.84 -12.53 6.68
C GLU A 110 15.81 -13.87 5.93
N LYS A 111 14.65 -14.25 5.39
CA LYS A 111 14.53 -15.47 4.59
C LYS A 111 15.46 -15.49 3.38
N ILE A 112 15.60 -14.35 2.68
CA ILE A 112 16.51 -14.21 1.55
C ILE A 112 17.97 -14.42 2.00
N TYR A 113 18.39 -13.81 3.12
CA TYR A 113 19.72 -14.00 3.66
C TYR A 113 19.99 -15.47 4.05
N GLN A 114 19.06 -16.11 4.74
CA GLN A 114 19.16 -17.53 5.10
C GLN A 114 19.30 -18.42 3.86
N MET A 115 18.51 -18.17 2.83
CA MET A 115 18.60 -18.91 1.56
C MET A 115 19.96 -18.73 0.87
N GLN A 116 20.53 -17.51 0.89
CA GLN A 116 21.84 -17.25 0.29
C GLN A 116 22.99 -17.87 1.11
N LEU A 117 22.90 -17.83 2.43
CA LEU A 117 23.88 -18.48 3.30
C LEU A 117 23.88 -20.00 3.10
N ALA A 118 22.70 -20.62 2.99
CA ALA A 118 22.58 -22.06 2.74
C ALA A 118 23.13 -22.49 1.34
N ARG A 119 23.15 -21.57 0.38
CA ARG A 119 23.69 -21.81 -0.97
C ARG A 119 25.19 -21.60 -1.09
N ARG A 120 25.85 -20.99 -0.10
CA ARG A 120 27.31 -20.85 -0.12
C ARG A 120 27.93 -22.20 0.19
N PRO A 121 28.71 -22.81 -0.73
CA PRO A 121 29.59 -23.92 -0.37
C PRO A 121 30.53 -23.38 0.73
N ALA A 122 30.81 -24.18 1.76
CA ALA A 122 31.74 -23.84 2.79
C ALA A 122 33.05 -23.37 2.13
N CYS A 123 33.29 -22.06 2.16
CA CYS A 123 34.56 -21.53 1.71
C CYS A 123 35.61 -22.01 2.75
N HIS A 124 36.32 -23.09 2.44
CA HIS A 124 37.51 -23.49 3.18
C HIS A 124 38.55 -22.38 2.99
N ILE A 125 38.61 -21.47 3.96
CA ILE A 125 39.79 -20.63 4.12
C ILE A 125 40.84 -21.58 4.71
N GLN A 126 41.48 -22.40 3.85
CA GLN A 126 42.73 -23.06 4.20
C GLN A 126 43.82 -22.01 4.14
N GLY A 127 44.34 -21.69 5.32
CA GLY A 127 45.68 -21.24 5.65
C GLY A 127 46.41 -20.35 4.65
N VAL A 128 46.53 -19.07 5.01
CA VAL A 128 47.76 -18.32 4.74
C VAL A 128 48.26 -17.86 6.11
N ILE A 129 48.96 -18.74 6.77
CA ILE A 129 49.97 -18.37 7.77
C ILE A 129 51.26 -18.94 7.21
N ALA A 130 52.06 -18.08 6.65
CA ALA A 130 53.50 -18.26 6.49
C ALA A 130 54.16 -16.87 6.66
#